data_e51de46e61469a1139c711c8312fc3e0
#
_entry.id   e51de46e61469a1139c711c8312fc3e0
#
_cell.length_a   1.000
_cell.length_b   1.000
_cell.length_c   1.000
_cell.angle_alpha   90.00
_cell.angle_beta   90.00
_cell.angle_gamma   90.00
#
_symmetry.space_group_name_H-M   'P 1'
#
loop_
_entity.id
_entity.type
_entity.pdbx_description
1 polymer ?
#
loop_
_entity_poly.entity_id
_entity_poly.type
_entity_poly.pdbx_seq_one_letter_code
_entity_poly.pdbx_strand_id
1 'polypeptide(L)'
;MRRNWKKALCGILTGFMIATAAPAAVPELISETEVQAAINVATPAMSSIKVSGRNKIIFSWKQVKGVAGYRVYRKTGNSGWKAVKTLTGSKNVTFTDTKVSTGVSYTYTVRAYRKSGKNTIWSRYNEKGLTAIAGLNYLTLNKTSLTLASKKTYTLKIKGTSLKPSWKSSNTNVVKITSVGKITAVKTGTAVITATLGGRKFTCKVTVKNPTSANTRLTQNYSKLKKYISQKGKYTEDGNQFINVKVDKESTLMIGYLKKEDKIDIGMMLSMPSDGILAGLDIIGNCVKSDTVSVKSALSTNEVFLLVTSSTKASAYKGQNLTFLYTNGKKAMTDLQDSSNIMMKATMKVANDYLKKNLNLTMKDLGFTAYK
;
A
#
# COMPACT_ATOMS: atom_id res chain seq x y z
N MET A 1 29.34 -41.30 25.38
CA MET A 1 30.19 -42.50 25.15
C MET A 1 30.90 -42.37 23.81
N ARG A 2 32.17 -41.92 23.86
CA ARG A 2 33.05 -41.91 22.66
C ARG A 2 33.87 -43.18 22.71
N ARG A 3 33.46 -44.19 22.01
CA ARG A 3 34.24 -45.42 21.87
C ARG A 3 35.38 -45.19 20.89
N ASN A 4 36.60 -45.38 21.39
CA ASN A 4 37.86 -45.31 20.67
C ASN A 4 37.95 -46.39 19.56
N TRP A 5 37.61 -46.03 18.36
CA TRP A 5 37.78 -46.85 17.15
C TRP A 5 39.23 -46.96 16.68
N LYS A 6 40.13 -46.21 17.29
CA LYS A 6 41.57 -46.19 16.90
C LYS A 6 42.31 -47.46 17.29
N LYS A 7 41.81 -48.25 18.24
CA LYS A 7 42.51 -49.46 18.68
C LYS A 7 42.13 -50.76 17.92
N ALA A 8 41.03 -50.75 17.18
CA ALA A 8 40.58 -51.98 16.47
C ALA A 8 41.22 -52.14 15.07
N LEU A 9 41.82 -51.10 14.48
CA LEU A 9 42.51 -51.21 13.17
C LEU A 9 44.00 -51.54 13.28
N CYS A 10 44.62 -51.32 14.43
CA CYS A 10 46.06 -51.62 14.65
C CYS A 10 46.27 -53.14 14.88
N GLY A 11 45.26 -53.87 15.32
CA GLY A 11 45.38 -55.32 15.61
C GLY A 11 45.29 -56.26 14.41
N ILE A 12 44.93 -55.79 13.22
CA ILE A 12 44.78 -56.64 12.02
C ILE A 12 46.00 -56.61 11.12
N LEU A 13 46.94 -55.68 11.31
CA LEU A 13 48.18 -55.55 10.50
C LEU A 13 49.40 -56.23 11.10
N THR A 14 49.38 -56.72 12.34
CA THR A 14 50.52 -57.34 13.03
C THR A 14 50.51 -58.89 13.02
N GLY A 15 49.52 -59.49 12.35
CA GLY A 15 49.35 -60.94 12.36
C GLY A 15 49.82 -61.72 11.12
N PHE A 16 50.56 -61.12 10.21
CA PHE A 16 51.03 -61.83 8.98
C PHE A 16 52.52 -61.60 8.72
N MET A 17 53.37 -62.10 9.56
CA MET A 17 54.79 -62.37 9.23
C MET A 17 55.28 -63.54 10.08
N ILE A 18 55.17 -64.76 9.54
CA ILE A 18 56.10 -65.87 9.68
C ILE A 18 55.71 -66.91 8.60
N ALA A 19 56.44 -66.93 7.51
CA ALA A 19 56.85 -68.16 6.78
C ALA A 19 57.80 -67.81 5.67
N THR A 20 58.92 -68.42 5.76
CA THR A 20 60.16 -68.40 4.97
C THR A 20 60.01 -68.68 3.49
N ALA A 21 60.77 -67.98 2.68
CA ALA A 21 61.54 -68.40 1.50
C ALA A 21 61.29 -67.54 0.22
N ALA A 22 62.45 -67.05 -0.29
CA ALA A 22 62.77 -66.53 -1.62
C ALA A 22 62.38 -65.08 -1.95
N PRO A 23 63.19 -64.25 -2.62
CA PRO A 23 62.98 -62.84 -2.84
C PRO A 23 61.93 -62.63 -3.99
N ALA A 24 60.69 -62.68 -3.63
CA ALA A 24 59.65 -62.06 -4.45
C ALA A 24 59.59 -60.57 -4.10
N ALA A 25 59.51 -59.74 -5.11
CA ALA A 25 59.40 -58.29 -5.00
C ALA A 25 58.52 -57.90 -3.81
N VAL A 26 59.07 -57.18 -2.85
CA VAL A 26 58.34 -56.65 -1.68
C VAL A 26 57.20 -55.76 -2.24
N PRO A 27 55.93 -56.08 -2.05
CA PRO A 27 54.92 -55.15 -2.46
C PRO A 27 55.18 -53.82 -1.70
N GLU A 28 55.26 -52.74 -2.46
CA GLU A 28 55.43 -51.41 -1.99
C GLU A 28 54.47 -51.17 -0.81
N LEU A 29 55.02 -51.00 0.41
CA LEU A 29 54.25 -50.72 1.60
C LEU A 29 53.53 -49.39 1.37
N ILE A 30 52.28 -49.49 1.02
CA ILE A 30 51.40 -48.32 0.92
C ILE A 30 51.49 -47.58 2.27
N SER A 31 52.02 -46.35 2.26
CA SER A 31 52.16 -45.55 3.47
C SER A 31 50.82 -45.37 4.17
N GLU A 32 50.82 -45.31 5.51
CA GLU A 32 49.60 -45.03 6.26
C GLU A 32 48.88 -43.77 5.73
N THR A 33 49.65 -42.80 5.22
CA THR A 33 49.16 -41.58 4.59
C THR A 33 48.39 -41.87 3.30
N GLU A 34 48.83 -42.84 2.46
CA GLU A 34 48.15 -43.22 1.23
C GLU A 34 46.87 -44.00 1.51
N VAL A 35 46.93 -44.88 2.52
CA VAL A 35 45.72 -45.62 2.97
C VAL A 35 44.69 -44.65 3.56
N GLN A 36 45.14 -43.67 4.34
CA GLN A 36 44.27 -42.65 4.93
C GLN A 36 43.67 -41.73 3.85
N ALA A 37 44.47 -41.35 2.83
CA ALA A 37 44.00 -40.59 1.66
C ALA A 37 42.99 -41.38 0.83
N ALA A 38 43.15 -42.72 0.71
CA ALA A 38 42.26 -43.59 0.02
C ALA A 38 40.90 -43.78 0.70
N ILE A 39 40.81 -43.54 2.03
CA ILE A 39 39.58 -43.63 2.80
C ILE A 39 38.75 -42.32 2.82
N ASN A 40 39.42 -41.19 2.66
CA ASN A 40 38.79 -39.90 2.72
C ASN A 40 38.19 -39.46 1.36
N VAL A 41 36.88 -39.18 1.34
CA VAL A 41 36.24 -38.55 0.20
C VAL A 41 36.26 -37.04 0.39
N ALA A 42 36.79 -36.29 -0.59
CA ALA A 42 36.89 -34.85 -0.53
C ALA A 42 35.50 -34.19 -0.49
N THR A 43 35.35 -33.16 0.33
CA THR A 43 34.11 -32.38 0.44
C THR A 43 33.93 -31.54 -0.82
N PRO A 44 32.75 -31.61 -1.51
CA PRO A 44 32.50 -30.80 -2.68
C PRO A 44 32.50 -29.30 -2.35
N ALA A 45 33.23 -28.51 -3.11
CA ALA A 45 33.22 -27.06 -2.99
C ALA A 45 31.99 -26.53 -3.70
N MET A 46 31.06 -25.88 -2.98
CA MET A 46 29.87 -25.26 -3.55
C MET A 46 30.27 -24.07 -4.42
N SER A 47 29.70 -23.95 -5.64
CA SER A 47 30.08 -22.94 -6.62
C SER A 47 29.04 -21.85 -6.81
N SER A 48 27.75 -22.23 -6.90
CA SER A 48 26.71 -21.23 -7.09
C SER A 48 25.33 -21.70 -6.61
N ILE A 49 24.48 -20.71 -6.33
CA ILE A 49 23.04 -20.91 -6.16
C ILE A 49 22.29 -19.82 -6.92
N LYS A 50 21.34 -20.19 -7.76
CA LYS A 50 20.56 -19.28 -8.61
C LYS A 50 19.08 -19.55 -8.48
N VAL A 51 18.28 -18.48 -8.45
CA VAL A 51 16.81 -18.57 -8.52
C VAL A 51 16.39 -18.42 -9.97
N SER A 52 15.56 -19.35 -10.46
CA SER A 52 15.02 -19.35 -11.81
C SER A 52 13.50 -19.44 -11.76
N GLY A 53 12.81 -18.37 -12.16
CA GLY A 53 11.36 -18.32 -12.07
C GLY A 53 10.84 -18.23 -10.62
N ARG A 54 9.58 -18.63 -10.40
CA ARG A 54 8.91 -18.54 -9.09
C ARG A 54 9.35 -19.64 -8.13
N ASN A 55 9.46 -20.85 -8.61
CA ASN A 55 9.59 -22.10 -7.80
C ASN A 55 10.73 -23.00 -8.30
N LYS A 56 11.84 -22.40 -8.70
CA LYS A 56 12.99 -23.15 -9.15
C LYS A 56 14.27 -22.56 -8.56
N ILE A 57 15.08 -23.40 -7.93
CA ILE A 57 16.42 -23.07 -7.43
C ILE A 57 17.41 -24.02 -8.09
N ILE A 58 18.48 -23.49 -8.64
CA ILE A 58 19.57 -24.23 -9.26
C ILE A 58 20.78 -24.10 -8.33
N PHE A 59 21.30 -25.22 -7.84
CA PHE A 59 22.42 -25.32 -6.93
C PHE A 59 23.53 -26.12 -7.61
N SER A 60 24.78 -25.61 -7.59
CA SER A 60 25.91 -26.21 -8.27
C SER A 60 27.14 -26.25 -7.36
N TRP A 61 28.04 -27.20 -7.65
CA TRP A 61 29.30 -27.42 -6.92
C TRP A 61 30.40 -27.83 -7.89
N LYS A 62 31.66 -27.84 -7.40
CA LYS A 62 32.80 -28.31 -8.19
C LYS A 62 32.88 -29.84 -8.16
N GLN A 63 33.28 -30.43 -9.28
CA GLN A 63 33.48 -31.88 -9.43
C GLN A 63 34.53 -32.37 -8.43
N VAL A 64 34.26 -33.50 -7.81
CA VAL A 64 35.24 -34.27 -7.04
C VAL A 64 35.59 -35.49 -7.85
N LYS A 65 36.90 -35.73 -8.10
CA LYS A 65 37.38 -36.89 -8.83
C LYS A 65 37.25 -38.18 -8.00
N GLY A 66 37.08 -39.30 -8.65
CA GLY A 66 37.04 -40.65 -8.02
C GLY A 66 35.80 -40.93 -7.14
N VAL A 67 34.73 -40.12 -7.24
CA VAL A 67 33.48 -40.37 -6.52
C VAL A 67 32.43 -41.06 -7.39
N ALA A 68 31.56 -41.83 -6.78
CA ALA A 68 30.42 -42.49 -7.43
C ALA A 68 29.23 -41.53 -7.67
N GLY A 69 29.18 -40.42 -6.93
CA GLY A 69 28.14 -39.42 -7.06
C GLY A 69 28.02 -38.50 -5.86
N TYR A 70 26.86 -37.86 -5.75
CA TYR A 70 26.58 -36.84 -4.76
C TYR A 70 25.20 -37.00 -4.13
N ARG A 71 25.06 -36.57 -2.89
CA ARG A 71 23.76 -36.40 -2.24
C ARG A 71 23.58 -34.94 -1.82
N VAL A 72 22.51 -34.33 -2.32
CA VAL A 72 22.14 -32.95 -2.02
C VAL A 72 21.19 -32.92 -0.83
N TYR A 73 21.44 -32.00 0.07
CA TYR A 73 20.63 -31.73 1.24
C TYR A 73 20.07 -30.31 1.19
N ARG A 74 18.89 -30.15 1.76
CA ARG A 74 18.20 -28.86 1.86
C ARG A 74 17.67 -28.67 3.27
N LYS A 75 17.67 -27.41 3.76
CA LYS A 75 16.96 -27.00 4.96
C LYS A 75 16.21 -25.68 4.74
N THR A 76 15.20 -25.41 5.57
CA THR A 76 14.45 -24.14 5.63
C THR A 76 14.55 -23.56 7.02
N GLY A 77 14.87 -22.27 7.15
CA GLY A 77 15.05 -21.63 8.47
C GLY A 77 15.99 -22.40 9.36
N ASN A 78 15.57 -22.70 10.56
CA ASN A 78 16.33 -23.44 11.58
C ASN A 78 16.10 -24.96 11.53
N SER A 79 15.44 -25.49 10.49
CA SER A 79 15.25 -26.94 10.38
C SER A 79 16.56 -27.68 10.17
N GLY A 80 16.60 -28.99 10.49
CA GLY A 80 17.71 -29.85 10.17
C GLY A 80 17.86 -30.11 8.66
N TRP A 81 19.02 -30.60 8.27
CA TRP A 81 19.30 -31.00 6.90
C TRP A 81 18.47 -32.22 6.48
N LYS A 82 17.77 -32.12 5.35
CA LYS A 82 17.01 -33.23 4.74
C LYS A 82 17.61 -33.54 3.38
N ALA A 83 17.87 -34.82 3.08
CA ALA A 83 18.29 -35.26 1.77
C ALA A 83 17.15 -35.02 0.76
N VAL A 84 17.45 -34.37 -0.37
CA VAL A 84 16.48 -34.05 -1.41
C VAL A 84 16.75 -34.77 -2.73
N LYS A 85 18.02 -35.13 -3.02
CA LYS A 85 18.38 -35.85 -4.23
C LYS A 85 19.71 -36.59 -4.04
N THR A 86 19.80 -37.81 -4.60
CA THR A 86 21.05 -38.50 -4.83
C THR A 86 21.29 -38.52 -6.33
N LEU A 87 22.51 -38.16 -6.74
CA LEU A 87 22.95 -38.10 -8.13
C LEU A 87 24.09 -39.11 -8.32
N THR A 88 24.02 -39.96 -9.33
CA THR A 88 25.05 -40.93 -9.69
C THR A 88 25.99 -40.30 -10.72
N GLY A 89 27.29 -40.57 -10.63
CA GLY A 89 28.31 -40.06 -11.53
C GLY A 89 28.97 -38.77 -11.02
N SER A 90 30.31 -38.73 -11.15
CA SER A 90 31.14 -37.61 -10.67
C SER A 90 30.97 -36.31 -11.46
N LYS A 91 30.43 -36.40 -12.70
CA LYS A 91 30.19 -35.24 -13.58
C LYS A 91 28.87 -34.51 -13.26
N ASN A 92 27.98 -35.12 -12.47
CA ASN A 92 26.70 -34.49 -12.08
C ASN A 92 26.89 -33.48 -10.94
N VAL A 93 27.22 -32.27 -11.29
CA VAL A 93 27.62 -31.18 -10.35
C VAL A 93 26.55 -30.09 -10.20
N THR A 94 25.33 -30.37 -10.65
CA THR A 94 24.20 -29.43 -10.57
C THR A 94 22.93 -30.15 -10.17
N PHE A 95 22.15 -29.51 -9.31
CA PHE A 95 20.81 -29.96 -8.91
C PHE A 95 19.80 -28.81 -9.11
N THR A 96 18.69 -29.12 -9.78
CA THR A 96 17.56 -28.21 -9.94
C THR A 96 16.43 -28.64 -9.01
N ASP A 97 16.12 -27.81 -8.03
CA ASP A 97 14.99 -28.02 -7.12
C ASP A 97 13.76 -27.27 -7.61
N THR A 98 12.72 -28.01 -8.00
CA THR A 98 11.40 -27.50 -8.38
C THR A 98 10.36 -27.62 -7.26
N LYS A 99 10.73 -28.24 -6.13
CA LYS A 99 9.86 -28.42 -4.96
C LYS A 99 10.12 -27.32 -3.93
N VAL A 100 10.10 -26.07 -4.39
CA VAL A 100 10.30 -24.87 -3.57
C VAL A 100 9.15 -23.90 -3.74
N SER A 101 8.80 -23.16 -2.68
CA SER A 101 7.70 -22.19 -2.66
C SER A 101 8.23 -20.76 -2.71
N THR A 102 7.62 -19.92 -3.54
CA THR A 102 7.95 -18.49 -3.64
C THR A 102 7.96 -17.82 -2.26
N GLY A 103 8.94 -16.99 -2.00
CA GLY A 103 9.08 -16.22 -0.76
C GLY A 103 9.68 -17.00 0.42
N VAL A 104 10.01 -18.27 0.24
CA VAL A 104 10.64 -19.11 1.26
C VAL A 104 12.16 -19.16 1.04
N SER A 105 12.93 -19.09 2.12
CA SER A 105 14.39 -19.20 2.11
C SER A 105 14.80 -20.66 2.24
N TYR A 106 15.65 -21.14 1.32
CA TYR A 106 16.18 -22.49 1.30
C TYR A 106 17.72 -22.43 1.34
N THR A 107 18.33 -23.29 2.16
CA THR A 107 19.77 -23.46 2.22
C THR A 107 20.13 -24.86 1.74
N TYR A 108 21.15 -24.96 0.90
CA TYR A 108 21.58 -26.23 0.29
C TYR A 108 23.02 -26.54 0.68
N THR A 109 23.30 -27.83 0.80
CA THR A 109 24.65 -28.37 0.90
C THR A 109 24.71 -29.71 0.16
N VAL A 110 25.92 -30.23 -0.05
CA VAL A 110 26.15 -31.46 -0.81
C VAL A 110 27.26 -32.30 -0.20
N ARG A 111 27.11 -33.61 -0.24
CA ARG A 111 28.15 -34.60 0.10
C ARG A 111 28.47 -35.42 -1.14
N ALA A 112 29.73 -35.71 -1.33
CA ALA A 112 30.17 -36.71 -2.29
C ALA A 112 30.16 -38.10 -1.62
N TYR A 113 30.03 -39.16 -2.44
CA TYR A 113 30.15 -40.52 -1.95
C TYR A 113 30.91 -41.40 -2.93
N ARG A 114 31.58 -42.40 -2.37
CA ARG A 114 32.28 -43.44 -3.08
C ARG A 114 31.80 -44.82 -2.59
N LYS A 115 31.74 -45.80 -3.51
CA LYS A 115 31.47 -47.18 -3.18
C LYS A 115 32.79 -47.91 -2.87
N SER A 116 32.77 -48.68 -1.80
CA SER A 116 33.88 -49.55 -1.40
C SER A 116 33.26 -50.90 -1.02
N GLY A 117 33.21 -51.87 -2.01
CA GLY A 117 32.44 -53.07 -1.89
C GLY A 117 30.94 -52.76 -1.60
N LYS A 118 30.40 -53.36 -0.57
CA LYS A 118 29.02 -53.13 -0.10
C LYS A 118 28.83 -51.78 0.65
N ASN A 119 29.90 -51.14 1.06
CA ASN A 119 29.86 -49.93 1.88
C ASN A 119 29.81 -48.65 1.03
N THR A 120 29.25 -47.59 1.61
CA THR A 120 29.26 -46.22 1.04
C THR A 120 30.04 -45.30 1.99
N ILE A 121 31.11 -44.72 1.47
CA ILE A 121 31.95 -43.76 2.19
C ILE A 121 31.51 -42.37 1.75
N TRP A 122 31.20 -41.52 2.73
CA TRP A 122 30.70 -40.17 2.52
C TRP A 122 31.75 -39.11 2.86
N SER A 123 31.80 -38.04 2.04
CA SER A 123 32.54 -36.86 2.42
C SER A 123 31.92 -36.14 3.63
N ARG A 124 32.65 -35.22 4.22
CA ARG A 124 32.03 -34.16 5.04
C ARG A 124 31.15 -33.28 4.15
N TYR A 125 30.46 -32.31 4.72
CA TYR A 125 29.68 -31.30 3.99
C TYR A 125 29.94 -29.92 4.60
N ASN A 126 29.67 -28.87 3.84
CA ASN A 126 29.73 -27.50 4.34
C ASN A 126 28.45 -27.19 5.13
N GLU A 127 28.58 -27.00 6.43
CA GLU A 127 27.44 -26.75 7.33
C GLU A 127 26.78 -25.40 7.12
N LYS A 128 27.52 -24.38 6.64
CA LYS A 128 26.96 -23.07 6.31
C LYS A 128 26.01 -23.15 5.11
N GLY A 129 26.33 -23.91 4.08
CA GLY A 129 25.55 -24.04 2.87
C GLY A 129 25.51 -22.75 2.04
N LEU A 130 24.78 -22.80 0.93
CA LEU A 130 24.40 -21.64 0.13
C LEU A 130 22.89 -21.40 0.24
N THR A 131 22.46 -20.16 0.41
CA THR A 131 21.08 -19.78 0.67
C THR A 131 20.49 -18.96 -0.48
N ALA A 132 19.24 -19.26 -0.86
CA ALA A 132 18.47 -18.47 -1.81
C ALA A 132 17.01 -18.37 -1.36
N ILE A 133 16.35 -17.29 -1.72
CA ILE A 133 14.89 -17.10 -1.53
C ILE A 133 14.22 -17.42 -2.86
N ALA A 134 13.40 -18.47 -2.90
CA ALA A 134 12.69 -18.87 -4.11
C ALA A 134 11.75 -17.75 -4.58
N GLY A 135 11.74 -17.48 -5.88
CA GLY A 135 10.87 -16.47 -6.48
C GLY A 135 11.11 -15.03 -5.99
N LEU A 136 12.30 -14.70 -5.47
CA LEU A 136 12.61 -13.37 -4.92
C LEU A 136 12.23 -12.22 -5.86
N ASN A 137 12.41 -12.40 -7.18
CA ASN A 137 12.08 -11.37 -8.18
C ASN A 137 10.57 -11.14 -8.39
N TYR A 138 9.74 -12.01 -7.87
CA TYR A 138 8.27 -11.92 -7.95
C TYR A 138 7.63 -11.36 -6.67
N LEU A 139 8.42 -11.10 -5.65
CA LEU A 139 7.95 -10.43 -4.44
C LEU A 139 7.74 -8.93 -4.74
N THR A 140 6.75 -8.32 -4.11
CA THR A 140 6.42 -6.91 -4.30
C THR A 140 6.15 -6.22 -2.98
N LEU A 141 6.37 -4.92 -2.92
CA LEU A 141 5.96 -4.11 -1.78
C LEU A 141 4.45 -3.81 -1.88
N ASN A 142 3.74 -3.75 -0.76
CA ASN A 142 2.31 -3.46 -0.72
C ASN A 142 1.96 -2.03 -1.19
N LYS A 143 2.92 -1.09 -1.14
CA LYS A 143 2.84 0.25 -1.73
C LYS A 143 4.21 0.69 -2.23
N THR A 144 4.25 1.30 -3.40
CA THR A 144 5.46 1.90 -4.00
C THR A 144 5.47 3.43 -3.88
N SER A 145 4.30 4.02 -3.63
CA SER A 145 4.12 5.43 -3.28
C SER A 145 3.01 5.60 -2.25
N LEU A 146 3.13 6.62 -1.39
CA LEU A 146 2.20 6.88 -0.32
C LEU A 146 2.23 8.36 0.08
N THR A 147 1.07 8.96 0.28
CA THR A 147 0.95 10.30 0.89
C THR A 147 0.31 10.15 2.27
N LEU A 148 0.93 10.75 3.28
CA LEU A 148 0.44 10.74 4.67
C LEU A 148 0.35 12.17 5.20
N ALA A 149 -0.64 12.42 6.04
CA ALA A 149 -0.63 13.60 6.89
C ALA A 149 0.42 13.42 8.01
N SER A 150 1.01 14.53 8.47
CA SER A 150 1.91 14.53 9.63
C SER A 150 1.28 13.78 10.82
N LYS A 151 2.10 13.08 11.60
CA LYS A 151 1.73 12.22 12.75
C LYS A 151 0.94 10.94 12.39
N LYS A 152 0.57 10.72 11.12
CA LYS A 152 -0.09 9.46 10.69
C LYS A 152 0.93 8.35 10.46
N THR A 153 0.48 7.11 10.59
CA THR A 153 1.29 5.90 10.43
C THR A 153 0.73 5.01 9.33
N TYR A 154 1.60 4.18 8.76
CA TYR A 154 1.25 3.13 7.80
C TYR A 154 2.21 1.96 7.95
N THR A 155 1.78 0.73 7.64
CA THR A 155 2.68 -0.44 7.68
C THR A 155 2.97 -0.93 6.26
N LEU A 156 4.25 -0.84 5.87
CA LEU A 156 4.77 -1.42 4.65
C LEU A 156 5.08 -2.91 4.88
N LYS A 157 4.80 -3.73 3.86
CA LYS A 157 5.05 -5.18 3.89
C LYS A 157 5.48 -5.66 2.51
N ILE A 158 6.41 -6.60 2.44
CA ILE A 158 6.69 -7.33 1.21
C ILE A 158 5.63 -8.42 1.06
N LYS A 159 4.89 -8.41 -0.05
CA LYS A 159 3.89 -9.42 -0.36
C LYS A 159 4.56 -10.69 -0.89
N GLY A 160 4.01 -11.83 -0.53
CA GLY A 160 4.47 -13.16 -1.01
C GLY A 160 5.55 -13.80 -0.13
N THR A 161 5.86 -13.25 1.04
CA THR A 161 6.82 -13.83 1.98
C THR A 161 6.47 -13.47 3.43
N SER A 162 6.85 -14.33 4.37
CA SER A 162 6.85 -14.07 5.82
C SER A 162 8.24 -13.67 6.35
N LEU A 163 9.28 -13.66 5.48
CA LEU A 163 10.62 -13.27 5.87
C LEU A 163 10.66 -11.78 6.24
N LYS A 164 11.47 -11.46 7.24
CA LYS A 164 11.63 -10.09 7.73
C LYS A 164 12.71 -9.36 6.93
N PRO A 165 12.37 -8.28 6.19
CA PRO A 165 13.36 -7.44 5.52
C PRO A 165 14.04 -6.50 6.52
N SER A 166 15.20 -5.97 6.17
CA SER A 166 15.74 -4.78 6.81
C SER A 166 15.12 -3.53 6.20
N TRP A 167 14.86 -2.52 7.04
CA TRP A 167 14.21 -1.27 6.63
C TRP A 167 15.12 -0.06 6.83
N LYS A 168 15.08 0.87 5.89
CA LYS A 168 15.80 2.14 5.98
C LYS A 168 14.96 3.28 5.42
N SER A 169 14.97 4.44 6.08
CA SER A 169 14.45 5.71 5.57
C SER A 169 15.60 6.55 5.03
N SER A 170 15.39 7.21 3.89
CA SER A 170 16.36 8.16 3.34
C SER A 170 16.41 9.47 4.13
N ASN A 171 15.33 9.78 4.89
CA ASN A 171 15.24 10.97 5.74
C ASN A 171 14.34 10.70 6.94
N THR A 172 14.94 10.45 8.09
CA THR A 172 14.22 10.15 9.35
C THR A 172 13.54 11.37 9.97
N ASN A 173 13.93 12.59 9.58
CA ASN A 173 13.24 13.82 10.01
C ASN A 173 11.87 13.96 9.31
N VAL A 174 11.69 13.36 8.14
CA VAL A 174 10.44 13.37 7.38
C VAL A 174 9.61 12.12 7.70
N VAL A 175 10.22 10.93 7.66
CA VAL A 175 9.55 9.65 7.90
C VAL A 175 10.46 8.73 8.71
N LYS A 176 10.01 8.29 9.88
CA LYS A 176 10.63 7.21 10.67
C LYS A 176 10.05 5.86 10.26
N ILE A 177 10.88 4.80 10.36
CA ILE A 177 10.43 3.42 10.11
C ILE A 177 10.98 2.48 11.19
N THR A 178 10.17 1.51 11.60
CA THR A 178 10.55 0.46 12.55
C THR A 178 11.02 -0.80 11.83
N SER A 179 11.63 -1.73 12.57
CA SER A 179 12.06 -3.05 12.07
C SER A 179 10.92 -3.93 11.53
N VAL A 180 9.68 -3.64 11.92
CA VAL A 180 8.48 -4.34 11.43
C VAL A 180 7.78 -3.63 10.27
N GLY A 181 8.41 -2.57 9.71
CA GLY A 181 7.88 -1.84 8.56
C GLY A 181 6.80 -0.81 8.88
N LYS A 182 6.56 -0.47 10.16
CA LYS A 182 5.64 0.61 10.54
C LYS A 182 6.35 1.95 10.34
N ILE A 183 5.84 2.75 9.40
CA ILE A 183 6.29 4.12 9.15
C ILE A 183 5.48 5.11 9.98
N THR A 184 6.12 6.20 10.38
CA THR A 184 5.50 7.35 11.04
C THR A 184 5.90 8.63 10.29
N ALA A 185 4.90 9.37 9.81
CA ALA A 185 5.10 10.67 9.19
C ALA A 185 5.43 11.70 10.28
N VAL A 186 6.61 12.35 10.18
CA VAL A 186 7.10 13.29 11.20
C VAL A 186 6.88 14.73 10.77
N LYS A 187 7.51 15.15 9.67
CA LYS A 187 7.50 16.53 9.16
C LYS A 187 7.17 16.51 7.66
N THR A 188 6.59 17.59 7.16
CA THR A 188 6.35 17.79 5.72
C THR A 188 7.60 17.59 4.89
N GLY A 189 7.47 16.94 3.75
CA GLY A 189 8.58 16.62 2.87
C GLY A 189 8.41 15.26 2.20
N THR A 190 9.47 14.78 1.59
CA THR A 190 9.50 13.47 0.92
C THR A 190 10.67 12.63 1.45
N ALA A 191 10.41 11.36 1.67
CA ALA A 191 11.45 10.37 1.99
C ALA A 191 11.20 9.08 1.18
N VAL A 192 12.28 8.36 0.89
CA VAL A 192 12.22 7.03 0.28
C VAL A 192 12.47 5.98 1.36
N ILE A 193 11.53 5.09 1.52
CA ILE A 193 11.67 3.92 2.39
C ILE A 193 12.17 2.77 1.55
N THR A 194 13.24 2.12 2.00
CA THR A 194 13.84 0.95 1.36
C THR A 194 13.71 -0.26 2.27
N ALA A 195 13.13 -1.34 1.76
CA ALA A 195 13.18 -2.68 2.33
C ALA A 195 14.23 -3.50 1.59
N THR A 196 15.13 -4.18 2.30
CA THR A 196 16.12 -5.09 1.72
C THR A 196 15.85 -6.52 2.18
N LEU A 197 15.69 -7.44 1.24
CA LEU A 197 15.48 -8.86 1.50
C LEU A 197 16.27 -9.70 0.50
N GLY A 198 17.14 -10.60 0.99
CA GLY A 198 17.98 -11.44 0.14
C GLY A 198 18.82 -10.64 -0.88
N GLY A 199 19.32 -9.47 -0.49
CA GLY A 199 20.07 -8.55 -1.35
C GLY A 199 19.22 -7.69 -2.28
N ARG A 200 17.94 -8.00 -2.49
CA ARG A 200 17.03 -7.20 -3.33
C ARG A 200 16.43 -6.03 -2.54
N LYS A 201 16.39 -4.87 -3.19
CA LYS A 201 15.80 -3.64 -2.64
C LYS A 201 14.40 -3.41 -3.19
N PHE A 202 13.48 -3.00 -2.32
CA PHE A 202 12.10 -2.59 -2.63
C PHE A 202 11.92 -1.19 -2.07
N THR A 203 11.42 -0.26 -2.85
CA THR A 203 11.32 1.15 -2.46
C THR A 203 9.87 1.64 -2.43
N CYS A 204 9.59 2.55 -1.51
CA CYS A 204 8.35 3.30 -1.43
C CYS A 204 8.66 4.79 -1.24
N LYS A 205 8.17 5.64 -2.16
CA LYS A 205 8.22 7.10 -2.01
C LYS A 205 7.11 7.54 -1.06
N VAL A 206 7.46 8.14 0.07
CA VAL A 206 6.49 8.66 1.05
C VAL A 206 6.54 10.18 1.05
N THR A 207 5.41 10.80 0.74
CA THR A 207 5.23 12.25 0.83
C THR A 207 4.41 12.58 2.07
N VAL A 208 4.96 13.42 2.95
CA VAL A 208 4.26 13.92 4.13
C VAL A 208 3.75 15.33 3.86
N LYS A 209 2.46 15.53 4.07
CA LYS A 209 1.79 16.84 3.96
C LYS A 209 1.19 17.24 5.30
N ASN A 210 1.08 18.51 5.56
CA ASN A 210 0.26 18.96 6.69
C ASN A 210 -1.21 18.60 6.43
N PRO A 211 -1.95 18.19 7.46
CA PRO A 211 -3.38 18.07 7.32
C PRO A 211 -3.93 19.47 6.98
N THR A 212 -4.67 19.56 5.87
CA THR A 212 -5.42 20.78 5.55
C THR A 212 -6.48 20.96 6.64
N SER A 213 -6.46 22.10 7.34
CA SER A 213 -7.49 22.38 8.33
C SER A 213 -8.89 22.41 7.68
N ALA A 214 -9.94 22.16 8.45
CA ALA A 214 -11.30 22.23 7.95
C ALA A 214 -11.60 23.64 7.37
N ASN A 215 -11.14 24.68 8.05
CA ASN A 215 -11.29 26.07 7.60
C ASN A 215 -10.53 26.35 6.31
N THR A 216 -9.27 25.87 6.17
CA THR A 216 -8.49 26.02 4.93
C THR A 216 -9.16 25.30 3.77
N ARG A 217 -9.71 24.10 4.02
CA ARG A 217 -10.43 23.33 3.00
C ARG A 217 -11.72 24.03 2.57
N LEU A 218 -12.48 24.53 3.53
CA LEU A 218 -13.70 25.31 3.26
C LEU A 218 -13.40 26.53 2.41
N THR A 219 -12.38 27.31 2.75
CA THR A 219 -11.94 28.48 1.97
C THR A 219 -11.50 28.10 0.54
N GLN A 220 -10.77 27.00 0.38
CA GLN A 220 -10.35 26.50 -0.94
C GLN A 220 -11.54 26.07 -1.80
N ASN A 221 -12.50 25.36 -1.24
CA ASN A 221 -13.70 24.90 -1.93
C ASN A 221 -14.60 26.08 -2.30
N TYR A 222 -14.78 27.02 -1.39
CA TYR A 222 -15.46 28.29 -1.68
C TYR A 222 -14.82 29.04 -2.87
N SER A 223 -13.50 29.24 -2.84
CA SER A 223 -12.77 29.90 -3.91
C SER A 223 -12.89 29.16 -5.25
N LYS A 224 -12.92 27.83 -5.23
CA LYS A 224 -13.14 27.00 -6.42
C LYS A 224 -14.54 27.22 -7.00
N LEU A 225 -15.58 27.23 -6.16
CA LEU A 225 -16.96 27.48 -6.57
C LEU A 225 -17.12 28.93 -7.07
N LYS A 226 -16.59 29.91 -6.37
CA LYS A 226 -16.58 31.32 -6.80
C LYS A 226 -15.97 31.51 -8.17
N LYS A 227 -14.79 30.90 -8.43
CA LYS A 227 -14.15 30.91 -9.75
C LYS A 227 -15.03 30.28 -10.83
N TYR A 228 -15.68 29.17 -10.52
CA TYR A 228 -16.59 28.50 -11.45
C TYR A 228 -17.80 29.38 -11.79
N ILE A 229 -18.41 30.02 -10.79
CA ILE A 229 -19.54 30.96 -11.01
C ILE A 229 -19.07 32.12 -11.88
N SER A 230 -17.87 32.68 -11.64
CA SER A 230 -17.33 33.78 -12.46
C SER A 230 -17.08 33.41 -13.92
N GLN A 231 -16.82 32.15 -14.22
CA GLN A 231 -16.60 31.66 -15.57
C GLN A 231 -17.89 31.24 -16.31
N LYS A 232 -18.90 30.80 -15.59
CA LYS A 232 -20.12 30.20 -16.15
C LYS A 232 -21.39 31.00 -15.87
N GLY A 233 -21.37 31.87 -14.85
CA GLY A 233 -22.51 32.64 -14.43
C GLY A 233 -22.82 33.83 -15.35
N LYS A 234 -24.08 34.23 -15.38
CA LYS A 234 -24.53 35.50 -15.98
C LYS A 234 -24.45 36.61 -14.93
N TYR A 235 -24.11 37.83 -15.40
CA TYR A 235 -24.08 39.01 -14.55
C TYR A 235 -25.45 39.65 -14.44
N THR A 236 -25.75 40.21 -13.29
CA THR A 236 -26.86 41.13 -13.06
C THR A 236 -26.34 42.57 -13.11
N GLU A 237 -27.26 43.55 -13.20
CA GLU A 237 -26.92 44.97 -13.17
C GLU A 237 -26.11 45.40 -11.95
N ASP A 238 -26.33 44.74 -10.79
CA ASP A 238 -25.56 44.98 -9.54
C ASP A 238 -24.18 44.32 -9.51
N GLY A 239 -23.77 43.66 -10.61
CA GLY A 239 -22.50 42.94 -10.69
C GLY A 239 -22.47 41.62 -9.96
N ASN A 240 -23.63 41.12 -9.51
CA ASN A 240 -23.77 39.76 -8.98
C ASN A 240 -23.74 38.75 -10.14
N GLN A 241 -23.37 37.50 -9.82
CA GLN A 241 -23.28 36.46 -10.86
C GLN A 241 -24.09 35.23 -10.43
N PHE A 242 -24.81 34.65 -11.38
CA PHE A 242 -25.71 33.51 -11.13
C PHE A 242 -25.53 32.43 -12.17
N ILE A 243 -25.57 31.18 -11.69
CA ILE A 243 -25.77 30.00 -12.53
C ILE A 243 -27.17 29.47 -12.25
N ASN A 244 -27.97 29.35 -13.30
CA ASN A 244 -29.30 28.76 -13.24
C ASN A 244 -29.26 27.39 -13.88
N VAL A 245 -29.70 26.39 -13.16
CA VAL A 245 -29.77 24.99 -13.60
C VAL A 245 -31.21 24.54 -13.60
N LYS A 246 -31.77 24.34 -14.78
CA LYS A 246 -33.14 23.81 -14.91
C LYS A 246 -33.18 22.39 -14.35
N VAL A 247 -34.04 22.17 -13.37
CA VAL A 247 -34.18 20.89 -12.69
C VAL A 247 -35.34 20.11 -13.34
N ASP A 248 -36.49 20.76 -13.49
CA ASP A 248 -37.69 20.25 -14.17
C ASP A 248 -38.43 21.41 -14.84
N LYS A 249 -39.72 21.20 -15.18
CA LYS A 249 -40.54 22.22 -15.84
C LYS A 249 -40.78 23.45 -14.95
N GLU A 250 -40.85 23.26 -13.65
CA GLU A 250 -41.28 24.25 -12.66
C GLU A 250 -40.17 24.70 -11.73
N SER A 251 -39.01 23.99 -11.69
CA SER A 251 -37.95 24.29 -10.74
C SER A 251 -36.60 24.52 -11.39
N THR A 252 -35.89 25.52 -10.89
CA THR A 252 -34.55 25.90 -11.30
C THR A 252 -33.66 26.05 -10.07
N LEU A 253 -32.53 25.35 -10.05
CA LEU A 253 -31.48 25.57 -9.03
C LEU A 253 -30.71 26.84 -9.38
N MET A 254 -30.59 27.74 -8.43
CA MET A 254 -29.82 28.96 -8.52
C MET A 254 -28.59 28.86 -7.63
N ILE A 255 -27.41 29.18 -8.17
CA ILE A 255 -26.16 29.30 -7.42
C ILE A 255 -25.60 30.69 -7.72
N GLY A 256 -25.73 31.59 -6.76
CA GLY A 256 -25.37 33.00 -6.90
C GLY A 256 -24.13 33.37 -6.13
N TYR A 257 -23.28 34.21 -6.72
CA TYR A 257 -22.24 34.94 -6.02
C TYR A 257 -22.64 36.41 -5.87
N LEU A 258 -22.86 36.83 -4.65
CA LEU A 258 -23.20 38.19 -4.29
C LEU A 258 -21.91 38.95 -4.02
N LYS A 259 -21.51 39.79 -4.98
CA LYS A 259 -20.23 40.50 -4.97
C LYS A 259 -20.07 41.43 -3.76
N LYS A 260 -21.12 42.17 -3.42
CA LYS A 260 -21.12 43.15 -2.33
C LYS A 260 -20.88 42.52 -0.95
N GLU A 261 -21.44 41.34 -0.73
CA GLU A 261 -21.35 40.64 0.56
C GLU A 261 -20.26 39.52 0.56
N ASP A 262 -19.61 39.27 -0.57
CA ASP A 262 -18.67 38.16 -0.78
C ASP A 262 -19.25 36.81 -0.31
N LYS A 263 -20.48 36.53 -0.75
CA LYS A 263 -21.22 35.31 -0.39
C LYS A 263 -21.64 34.53 -1.61
N ILE A 264 -21.78 33.24 -1.43
CA ILE A 264 -22.45 32.36 -2.40
C ILE A 264 -23.75 31.88 -1.76
N ASP A 265 -24.85 32.16 -2.46
CA ASP A 265 -26.17 31.69 -2.13
C ASP A 265 -26.58 30.53 -3.03
N ILE A 266 -27.26 29.57 -2.46
CA ILE A 266 -27.77 28.38 -3.15
C ILE A 266 -29.27 28.29 -2.80
N GLY A 267 -30.10 28.40 -3.82
CA GLY A 267 -31.54 28.35 -3.68
C GLY A 267 -32.22 27.59 -4.81
N MET A 268 -33.52 27.35 -4.65
CA MET A 268 -34.36 26.82 -5.69
C MET A 268 -35.43 27.84 -6.05
N MET A 269 -35.57 28.08 -7.33
CA MET A 269 -36.63 28.89 -7.90
C MET A 269 -37.74 27.99 -8.37
N LEU A 270 -38.97 28.33 -8.04
CA LEU A 270 -40.17 27.66 -8.50
C LEU A 270 -40.93 28.59 -9.45
N SER A 271 -41.38 28.06 -10.57
CA SER A 271 -42.34 28.72 -11.45
C SER A 271 -43.73 28.52 -10.84
N MET A 272 -44.40 29.60 -10.53
CA MET A 272 -45.73 29.58 -9.96
C MET A 272 -46.78 30.11 -10.96
N PRO A 273 -48.01 29.56 -10.95
CA PRO A 273 -49.15 30.18 -11.66
C PRO A 273 -49.43 31.60 -11.15
N SER A 274 -50.04 32.44 -11.95
CA SER A 274 -50.29 33.87 -11.66
C SER A 274 -50.98 34.16 -10.32
N ASP A 275 -51.86 33.28 -9.88
CA ASP A 275 -52.53 33.31 -8.58
C ASP A 275 -51.62 32.94 -7.41
N GLY A 276 -50.60 32.12 -7.64
CA GLY A 276 -49.53 31.82 -6.69
C GLY A 276 -48.52 32.94 -6.49
N ILE A 277 -48.38 33.85 -7.48
CA ILE A 277 -47.49 34.99 -7.41
C ILE A 277 -47.86 35.97 -6.29
N LEU A 278 -49.16 36.27 -6.13
CA LEU A 278 -49.66 37.16 -5.08
C LEU A 278 -49.39 36.58 -3.69
N ALA A 279 -49.60 35.28 -3.50
CA ALA A 279 -49.25 34.60 -2.24
C ALA A 279 -47.74 34.58 -1.99
N GLY A 280 -46.94 34.37 -3.01
CA GLY A 280 -45.49 34.45 -2.95
C GLY A 280 -44.99 35.85 -2.59
N LEU A 281 -45.56 36.92 -3.18
CA LEU A 281 -45.25 38.31 -2.86
C LEU A 281 -45.65 38.71 -1.45
N ASP A 282 -46.72 38.18 -0.93
CA ASP A 282 -47.17 38.39 0.44
C ASP A 282 -46.19 37.74 1.46
N ILE A 283 -45.70 36.57 1.15
CA ILE A 283 -44.66 35.90 1.91
C ILE A 283 -43.40 36.76 1.91
N ILE A 284 -42.93 37.23 0.74
CA ILE A 284 -41.80 38.11 0.55
C ILE A 284 -42.02 39.42 1.30
N GLY A 285 -43.17 40.08 1.15
CA GLY A 285 -43.50 41.33 1.80
C GLY A 285 -43.48 41.24 3.34
N ASN A 286 -43.88 40.13 3.88
CA ASN A 286 -43.85 39.88 5.33
C ASN A 286 -42.45 39.52 5.85
N CYS A 287 -41.62 38.89 5.02
CA CYS A 287 -40.20 38.66 5.33
C CYS A 287 -39.36 39.95 5.31
N VAL A 288 -39.68 40.88 4.40
CA VAL A 288 -38.97 42.18 4.23
C VAL A 288 -39.25 43.16 5.36
N LYS A 289 -40.39 43.06 6.06
CA LYS A 289 -40.74 43.88 7.22
C LYS A 289 -39.87 43.57 8.46
N SER A 290 -39.10 42.50 8.46
CA SER A 290 -38.11 42.27 9.50
C SER A 290 -36.76 42.86 9.02
N ASP A 291 -36.17 43.80 9.76
CA ASP A 291 -34.93 44.54 9.44
C ASP A 291 -33.67 43.67 9.12
N THR A 292 -33.85 42.41 9.03
CA THR A 292 -32.79 41.42 8.97
C THR A 292 -32.76 40.60 7.70
N VAL A 293 -33.75 40.77 6.80
CA VAL A 293 -33.84 40.01 5.52
C VAL A 293 -33.81 40.97 4.33
N SER A 294 -32.80 40.83 3.51
CA SER A 294 -32.70 41.51 2.21
C SER A 294 -33.31 40.59 1.15
N VAL A 295 -34.46 40.93 0.63
CA VAL A 295 -35.10 40.23 -0.49
C VAL A 295 -34.84 41.04 -1.77
N LYS A 296 -34.18 40.44 -2.74
CA LYS A 296 -34.18 40.94 -4.11
C LYS A 296 -35.10 40.08 -4.93
N SER A 297 -36.25 40.63 -5.33
CA SER A 297 -37.17 40.01 -6.26
C SER A 297 -36.93 40.57 -7.67
N ALA A 298 -36.76 39.70 -8.64
CA ALA A 298 -36.91 40.04 -10.05
C ALA A 298 -38.19 39.34 -10.55
N LEU A 299 -39.21 40.13 -10.88
CA LEU A 299 -40.41 39.65 -11.53
C LEU A 299 -40.19 39.64 -13.03
N SER A 300 -40.10 38.46 -13.65
CA SER A 300 -40.44 38.31 -15.06
C SER A 300 -41.82 37.69 -15.16
N THR A 301 -42.59 38.06 -16.16
CA THR A 301 -43.97 37.61 -16.40
C THR A 301 -44.10 36.09 -16.17
N ASN A 302 -44.61 35.69 -14.99
CA ASN A 302 -44.90 34.35 -14.51
C ASN A 302 -43.80 33.63 -13.70
N GLU A 303 -42.76 34.31 -13.22
CA GLU A 303 -41.73 33.70 -12.38
C GLU A 303 -41.43 34.57 -11.17
N VAL A 304 -41.48 34.00 -9.97
CA VAL A 304 -41.10 34.67 -8.71
C VAL A 304 -39.73 34.13 -8.27
N PHE A 305 -38.75 35.02 -8.24
CA PHE A 305 -37.44 34.69 -7.67
C PHE A 305 -37.46 34.92 -6.18
N LEU A 306 -37.36 33.87 -5.41
CA LEU A 306 -37.09 33.94 -3.97
C LEU A 306 -35.58 33.76 -3.75
N LEU A 307 -34.82 34.87 -3.85
CA LEU A 307 -33.42 34.89 -3.40
C LEU A 307 -33.41 35.50 -2.03
N VAL A 308 -33.19 34.68 -1.03
CA VAL A 308 -33.12 35.15 0.33
C VAL A 308 -31.71 35.03 0.85
N THR A 309 -31.12 36.19 1.17
CA THR A 309 -29.68 36.38 1.38
C THR A 309 -29.27 36.52 2.83
N SER A 310 -30.13 36.23 3.79
CA SER A 310 -29.84 36.45 5.21
C SER A 310 -30.35 35.32 6.12
N SER A 311 -29.54 35.01 7.13
CA SER A 311 -29.78 33.95 8.10
C SER A 311 -30.49 34.46 9.34
N THR A 312 -31.68 34.98 9.21
CA THR A 312 -32.45 35.37 10.41
C THR A 312 -33.78 34.67 10.47
N LYS A 313 -34.17 34.31 11.68
CA LYS A 313 -35.46 33.75 11.99
C LYS A 313 -36.53 34.78 11.64
N ALA A 314 -37.25 34.60 10.55
CA ALA A 314 -38.41 35.39 10.27
C ALA A 314 -39.53 34.91 11.21
N SER A 315 -39.79 35.62 12.29
CA SER A 315 -40.85 35.34 13.28
C SER A 315 -42.28 35.55 12.72
N ALA A 316 -42.42 36.02 11.50
CA ALA A 316 -43.70 36.39 10.88
C ALA A 316 -44.64 35.24 10.53
N TYR A 317 -44.15 34.02 10.48
CA TYR A 317 -44.96 32.84 10.15
C TYR A 317 -45.02 31.87 11.34
N LYS A 318 -45.93 32.09 12.27
CA LYS A 318 -46.41 31.10 13.27
C LYS A 318 -45.46 29.88 13.46
N GLY A 319 -44.19 30.13 13.78
CA GLY A 319 -43.20 29.09 14.04
C GLY A 319 -42.51 28.47 12.82
N GLN A 320 -42.75 28.91 11.60
CA GLN A 320 -41.99 28.48 10.42
C GLN A 320 -40.70 29.27 10.30
N ASN A 321 -39.54 28.60 10.35
CA ASN A 321 -38.26 29.19 10.12
C ASN A 321 -37.92 29.08 8.62
N LEU A 322 -37.78 30.22 7.95
CA LEU A 322 -37.20 30.27 6.61
C LEU A 322 -35.70 30.13 6.70
N THR A 323 -35.14 29.11 6.08
CA THR A 323 -33.72 28.82 6.17
C THR A 323 -33.07 29.00 4.81
N PHE A 324 -31.93 29.69 4.83
CA PHE A 324 -31.15 29.98 3.63
C PHE A 324 -29.79 29.30 3.72
N LEU A 325 -29.34 28.83 2.58
CA LEU A 325 -28.05 28.19 2.41
C LEU A 325 -27.06 29.22 1.85
N TYR A 326 -26.18 29.74 2.68
CA TYR A 326 -25.10 30.58 2.19
C TYR A 326 -23.73 30.17 2.73
N THR A 327 -22.67 30.49 2.03
CA THR A 327 -21.30 30.32 2.49
C THR A 327 -20.43 31.50 2.06
N ASN A 328 -19.58 31.96 2.96
CA ASN A 328 -18.56 32.98 2.69
C ASN A 328 -17.12 32.40 2.68
N GLY A 329 -17.00 31.07 2.56
CA GLY A 329 -15.71 30.38 2.57
C GLY A 329 -15.07 30.22 3.95
N LYS A 330 -15.61 30.84 4.99
CA LYS A 330 -15.16 30.70 6.38
C LYS A 330 -16.18 29.96 7.24
N LYS A 331 -17.46 30.17 6.95
CA LYS A 331 -18.59 29.58 7.66
C LYS A 331 -19.73 29.31 6.68
N ALA A 332 -20.28 28.12 6.73
CA ALA A 332 -21.56 27.84 6.12
C ALA A 332 -22.63 28.01 7.20
N MET A 333 -23.69 28.72 6.89
CA MET A 333 -24.80 28.87 7.78
C MET A 333 -25.97 28.03 7.29
N THR A 334 -26.37 27.11 8.13
CA THR A 334 -27.61 26.37 8.06
C THR A 334 -28.32 26.58 9.36
N ASP A 335 -29.24 27.49 9.38
CA ASP A 335 -30.16 27.59 10.53
C ASP A 335 -31.42 26.80 10.18
N LEU A 336 -31.29 25.48 10.28
CA LEU A 336 -32.34 24.55 9.93
C LEU A 336 -32.86 23.93 11.22
N GLN A 337 -33.81 24.60 11.83
CA GLN A 337 -34.49 24.07 13.02
C GLN A 337 -35.63 23.12 12.69
N ASP A 338 -36.07 23.08 11.43
CA ASP A 338 -37.17 22.20 11.00
C ASP A 338 -36.68 21.15 9.99
N SER A 339 -36.64 19.90 10.45
CA SER A 339 -36.28 18.74 9.64
C SER A 339 -37.38 18.35 8.61
N SER A 340 -38.55 18.97 8.63
CA SER A 340 -39.68 18.66 7.78
C SER A 340 -39.70 19.42 6.44
N ASN A 341 -38.77 20.35 6.21
CA ASN A 341 -38.74 21.18 5.01
C ASN A 341 -38.31 20.37 3.77
N ILE A 342 -39.29 19.80 3.06
CA ILE A 342 -39.11 18.99 1.84
C ILE A 342 -38.38 19.78 0.75
N MET A 343 -38.67 21.08 0.62
CA MET A 343 -38.03 21.97 -0.38
C MET A 343 -36.54 22.09 -0.14
N MET A 344 -36.12 22.25 1.12
CA MET A 344 -34.70 22.39 1.46
C MET A 344 -33.95 21.09 1.23
N LYS A 345 -34.52 19.94 1.55
CA LYS A 345 -33.95 18.63 1.23
C LYS A 345 -33.77 18.44 -0.27
N ALA A 346 -34.78 18.84 -1.07
CA ALA A 346 -34.71 18.79 -2.52
C ALA A 346 -33.61 19.72 -3.06
N THR A 347 -33.55 20.97 -2.59
CA THR A 347 -32.48 21.93 -2.96
C THR A 347 -31.09 21.41 -2.63
N MET A 348 -30.89 20.90 -1.40
CA MET A 348 -29.64 20.30 -0.98
C MET A 348 -29.20 19.12 -1.85
N LYS A 349 -30.15 18.26 -2.21
CA LYS A 349 -29.88 17.10 -3.08
C LYS A 349 -29.48 17.55 -4.48
N VAL A 350 -30.26 18.42 -5.12
CA VAL A 350 -30.01 18.89 -6.48
C VAL A 350 -28.70 19.67 -6.56
N ALA A 351 -28.45 20.57 -5.58
CA ALA A 351 -27.19 21.31 -5.49
C ALA A 351 -26.00 20.37 -5.30
N ASN A 352 -26.15 19.35 -4.45
CA ASN A 352 -25.08 18.36 -4.21
C ASN A 352 -24.73 17.58 -5.48
N ASP A 353 -25.73 17.13 -6.23
CA ASP A 353 -25.53 16.39 -7.48
C ASP A 353 -24.89 17.28 -8.56
N TYR A 354 -25.35 18.53 -8.68
CA TYR A 354 -24.74 19.50 -9.60
C TYR A 354 -23.28 19.83 -9.27
N LEU A 355 -22.98 20.12 -8.01
CA LEU A 355 -21.62 20.44 -7.54
C LEU A 355 -20.68 19.25 -7.69
N LYS A 356 -21.17 18.04 -7.39
CA LYS A 356 -20.40 16.81 -7.54
C LYS A 356 -20.05 16.55 -9.01
N LYS A 357 -21.03 16.67 -9.90
CA LYS A 357 -20.84 16.48 -11.35
C LYS A 357 -19.83 17.47 -11.95
N ASN A 358 -19.95 18.75 -11.62
CA ASN A 358 -19.21 19.82 -12.30
C ASN A 358 -17.90 20.20 -11.62
N LEU A 359 -17.79 20.04 -10.31
CA LEU A 359 -16.68 20.54 -9.51
C LEU A 359 -16.03 19.46 -8.64
N ASN A 360 -16.58 18.26 -8.60
CA ASN A 360 -16.22 17.24 -7.62
C ASN A 360 -16.22 17.80 -6.18
N LEU A 361 -17.26 18.59 -5.87
CA LEU A 361 -17.55 19.13 -4.55
C LEU A 361 -18.92 18.64 -4.11
N THR A 362 -19.13 18.61 -2.80
CA THR A 362 -20.43 18.34 -2.17
C THR A 362 -20.84 19.55 -1.34
N MET A 363 -22.12 19.63 -0.95
CA MET A 363 -22.60 20.65 -0.02
C MET A 363 -21.84 20.59 1.32
N LYS A 364 -21.45 19.39 1.76
CA LYS A 364 -20.58 19.19 2.94
C LYS A 364 -19.18 19.83 2.78
N ASP A 365 -18.63 19.80 1.57
CA ASP A 365 -17.31 20.41 1.29
C ASP A 365 -17.38 21.95 1.33
N LEU A 366 -18.57 22.53 1.23
CA LEU A 366 -18.84 23.95 1.42
C LEU A 366 -19.28 24.28 2.85
N GLY A 367 -19.27 23.31 3.77
CA GLY A 367 -19.57 23.47 5.17
C GLY A 367 -21.04 23.26 5.56
N PHE A 368 -21.88 22.91 4.62
CA PHE A 368 -23.28 22.57 4.91
C PHE A 368 -23.36 21.19 5.57
N THR A 369 -24.06 21.08 6.69
CA THR A 369 -24.32 19.79 7.33
C THR A 369 -25.41 19.06 6.57
N ALA A 370 -25.24 17.76 6.36
CA ALA A 370 -26.27 16.96 5.70
C ALA A 370 -27.53 16.94 6.57
N TYR A 371 -28.67 17.20 5.94
CA TYR A 371 -29.98 16.88 6.49
C TYR A 371 -30.12 15.38 6.67
N LYS A 372 -30.40 14.93 7.87
CA LYS A 372 -30.80 13.56 8.14
C LYS A 372 -32.29 13.36 7.86
#